data_8b685fd38884acadb1ea1f43adc211c4
#
_entry.id   8b685fd38884acadb1ea1f43adc211c4
#
_cell.length_a   1.000
_cell.length_b   1.000
_cell.length_c   1.000
_cell.angle_alpha   90.00
_cell.angle_beta   90.00
_cell.angle_gamma   90.00
#
_symmetry.space_group_name_H-M   'P 1'
#
loop_
_entity.id
_entity.type
_entity.pdbx_description
1 polymer ?
#
loop_
_entity_poly.entity_id
_entity_poly.type
_entity_poly.pdbx_seq_one_letter_code
_entity_poly.pdbx_strand_id
1 'polypeptide(L)'
;MGNSTFRVNKKISHFGNLPDRILIGREMDFKERITVEEVSGKALKIKMVDASENGNAALTHYLHNHENGVSNYYKTEALTHVAKALEYKFPEDEVTNEVAESALQYMIFEDRKEIPFPAPEKPKFKFIDLFAGIGGFRLALQNLGGKCIYTSEWDEQAKKTYRANFGEIPFGDITKEETKKFIPDDFDILCAGFPCQAFSIAGRRGGFEDTGGTLFFDVAEIIKRKKPKAIFLENVKGLRNHDRGKTLKTILSVLRNDLGYFVPEPQILNAKDFGVPQNRERIFIVGFRNDLQVDEFEYPQPPKKPVSFEDV
;
A
#
# COMPACT_ATOMS: atom_id res chain seq x y z
N MET A 1 -32.99 3.41 4.65
CA MET A 1 -32.37 2.67 3.53
C MET A 1 -32.68 3.47 2.25
N GLY A 2 -31.86 4.43 1.93
CA GLY A 2 -32.06 5.31 0.78
C GLY A 2 -31.10 4.93 -0.33
N ASN A 3 -31.62 4.30 -1.39
CA ASN A 3 -30.87 4.12 -2.63
C ASN A 3 -30.67 5.49 -3.25
N SER A 4 -29.49 6.09 -3.07
CA SER A 4 -29.13 7.30 -3.81
C SER A 4 -28.72 6.88 -5.23
N THR A 5 -29.60 7.13 -6.15
CA THR A 5 -29.42 6.90 -7.56
C THR A 5 -29.02 8.19 -8.23
N PHE A 6 -27.81 8.25 -8.77
CA PHE A 6 -27.36 9.39 -9.57
C PHE A 6 -27.79 9.25 -11.03
N ARG A 7 -28.37 10.30 -11.58
CA ARG A 7 -28.59 10.42 -13.04
C ARG A 7 -27.27 10.85 -13.67
N VAL A 8 -26.74 10.02 -14.53
CA VAL A 8 -25.64 10.39 -15.40
C VAL A 8 -26.12 11.53 -16.30
N ASN A 9 -25.39 12.62 -16.31
CA ASN A 9 -25.78 13.83 -17.05
C ASN A 9 -25.96 13.50 -18.55
N LYS A 10 -26.94 14.14 -19.20
CA LYS A 10 -27.35 13.97 -20.62
C LYS A 10 -26.24 14.01 -21.67
N LYS A 11 -25.00 14.36 -21.33
CA LYS A 11 -23.83 14.36 -22.22
C LYS A 11 -23.24 12.98 -22.50
N ILE A 12 -23.63 11.94 -21.77
CA ILE A 12 -23.22 10.54 -22.01
C ILE A 12 -24.12 9.88 -23.06
N SER A 13 -24.94 10.63 -23.74
CA SER A 13 -25.90 10.15 -24.73
C SER A 13 -25.30 9.62 -26.04
N HIS A 14 -23.97 9.52 -26.17
CA HIS A 14 -23.33 8.91 -27.34
C HIS A 14 -23.23 7.38 -27.25
N PHE A 15 -23.42 6.83 -26.08
CA PHE A 15 -23.61 5.39 -25.90
C PHE A 15 -25.10 5.07 -26.10
N GLY A 16 -25.47 4.69 -27.30
CA GLY A 16 -26.85 4.58 -27.76
C GLY A 16 -27.82 3.74 -26.92
N ASN A 17 -27.41 3.04 -25.87
CA ASN A 17 -28.23 2.26 -24.95
C ASN A 17 -27.60 2.07 -23.56
N LEU A 18 -26.74 2.95 -23.10
CA LEU A 18 -26.24 2.87 -21.74
C LEU A 18 -27.38 3.13 -20.76
N PRO A 19 -27.59 2.29 -19.74
CA PRO A 19 -28.62 2.50 -18.73
C PRO A 19 -28.34 3.76 -17.93
N ASP A 20 -29.42 4.42 -17.45
CA ASP A 20 -29.38 5.67 -16.69
C ASP A 20 -28.62 5.58 -15.35
N ARG A 21 -28.12 4.39 -14.98
CA ARG A 21 -27.48 4.13 -13.69
C ARG A 21 -26.38 3.10 -13.80
N ILE A 22 -25.22 3.41 -13.22
CA ILE A 22 -24.12 2.49 -13.00
C ILE A 22 -24.13 2.05 -11.56
N LEU A 23 -24.29 0.75 -11.26
CA LEU A 23 -24.19 0.18 -9.92
C LEU A 23 -22.90 -0.60 -9.78
N ILE A 24 -22.12 -0.26 -8.76
CA ILE A 24 -20.88 -0.96 -8.43
C ILE A 24 -21.18 -1.98 -7.34
N GLY A 25 -21.03 -3.26 -7.67
CA GLY A 25 -21.34 -4.34 -6.75
C GLY A 25 -20.21 -4.61 -5.75
N ARG A 26 -20.60 -4.95 -4.52
CA ARG A 26 -19.72 -5.20 -3.37
C ARG A 26 -18.95 -6.52 -3.43
N GLU A 27 -19.35 -7.48 -4.24
CA GLU A 27 -18.67 -8.77 -4.35
C GLU A 27 -17.62 -8.70 -5.45
N MET A 28 -16.38 -8.46 -5.06
CA MET A 28 -15.23 -8.63 -5.93
C MET A 28 -14.54 -9.94 -5.55
N ASP A 29 -14.55 -10.89 -6.48
CA ASP A 29 -13.74 -12.08 -6.35
C ASP A 29 -12.28 -11.74 -6.66
N PHE A 30 -11.32 -12.37 -5.99
CA PHE A 30 -9.91 -12.00 -6.02
C PHE A 30 -9.20 -12.32 -7.34
N LYS A 31 -9.85 -13.05 -8.24
CA LYS A 31 -9.43 -13.19 -9.65
C LYS A 31 -10.13 -12.13 -10.49
N GLU A 32 -9.55 -11.05 -10.50
CA GLU A 32 -10.12 -9.78 -10.75
C GLU A 32 -10.28 -9.49 -12.20
N ARG A 33 -11.47 -9.65 -12.57
CA ARG A 33 -12.03 -9.18 -13.84
C ARG A 33 -12.87 -7.96 -13.53
N ILE A 34 -12.86 -6.92 -14.35
CA ILE A 34 -13.94 -5.96 -14.35
C ILE A 34 -15.02 -6.49 -15.28
N THR A 35 -16.18 -6.85 -14.76
CA THR A 35 -17.38 -7.09 -15.56
C THR A 35 -18.32 -5.92 -15.34
N VAL A 36 -18.94 -5.49 -16.41
CA VAL A 36 -20.06 -4.57 -16.37
C VAL A 36 -21.31 -5.39 -16.63
N GLU A 37 -22.15 -5.57 -15.63
CA GLU A 37 -23.40 -6.32 -15.72
C GLU A 37 -24.59 -5.37 -15.72
N GLU A 38 -25.55 -5.60 -16.60
CA GLU A 38 -26.81 -4.89 -16.58
C GLU A 38 -27.69 -5.46 -15.46
N VAL A 39 -28.10 -4.58 -14.54
CA VAL A 39 -28.98 -4.94 -13.44
C VAL A 39 -30.33 -4.25 -13.66
N SER A 40 -31.38 -5.05 -13.86
CA SER A 40 -32.77 -4.57 -14.01
C SER A 40 -33.02 -3.65 -15.21
N GLY A 41 -32.34 -3.85 -16.35
CA GLY A 41 -32.58 -3.13 -17.59
C GLY A 41 -32.21 -1.63 -17.58
N LYS A 42 -31.66 -1.11 -16.49
CA LYS A 42 -31.32 0.31 -16.34
C LYS A 42 -30.12 0.61 -15.45
N ALA A 43 -29.44 -0.42 -14.96
CA ALA A 43 -28.30 -0.27 -14.07
C ALA A 43 -27.15 -1.18 -14.49
N LEU A 44 -25.93 -0.65 -14.48
CA LEU A 44 -24.72 -1.40 -14.79
C LEU A 44 -24.02 -1.72 -13.46
N LYS A 45 -23.64 -2.98 -13.29
CA LYS A 45 -22.78 -3.44 -12.23
C LYS A 45 -21.38 -3.66 -12.80
N ILE A 46 -20.42 -2.85 -12.36
CA ILE A 46 -19.03 -3.00 -12.76
C ILE A 46 -18.32 -3.91 -11.76
N LYS A 47 -17.89 -5.08 -12.22
CA LYS A 47 -16.97 -5.95 -11.51
C LYS A 47 -15.64 -5.96 -12.23
N MET A 48 -14.55 -6.02 -11.51
CA MET A 48 -13.21 -6.02 -12.11
C MET A 48 -12.91 -7.33 -12.84
N VAL A 49 -12.58 -7.27 -14.16
CA VAL A 49 -12.26 -8.41 -15.01
C VAL A 49 -10.88 -8.22 -15.64
N ASP A 50 -10.01 -9.21 -15.53
CA ASP A 50 -8.73 -9.33 -16.25
C ASP A 50 -7.84 -8.07 -16.27
N ALA A 51 -7.85 -7.34 -15.18
CA ALA A 51 -6.94 -6.24 -15.04
C ALA A 51 -5.56 -6.76 -14.60
N SER A 52 -4.51 -6.10 -15.03
CA SER A 52 -3.21 -6.31 -14.41
C SER A 52 -3.37 -6.08 -12.90
N GLU A 53 -2.72 -6.91 -12.09
CA GLU A 53 -2.72 -6.79 -10.62
C GLU A 53 -2.49 -5.35 -10.15
N ASN A 54 -1.56 -4.65 -10.80
CA ASN A 54 -1.22 -3.27 -10.51
C ASN A 54 -2.28 -2.25 -10.99
N GLY A 55 -3.06 -2.55 -12.02
CA GLY A 55 -4.16 -1.69 -12.46
C GLY A 55 -5.28 -1.59 -11.43
N ASN A 56 -5.64 -2.72 -10.82
CA ASN A 56 -6.61 -2.77 -9.74
C ASN A 56 -6.12 -2.05 -8.48
N ALA A 57 -4.84 -2.26 -8.14
CA ALA A 57 -4.23 -1.55 -7.04
C ALA A 57 -4.27 -0.03 -7.27
N ALA A 58 -3.87 0.44 -8.45
CA ALA A 58 -3.91 1.86 -8.81
C ALA A 58 -5.33 2.43 -8.71
N LEU A 59 -6.35 1.69 -9.18
CA LEU A 59 -7.74 2.11 -9.09
C LEU A 59 -8.18 2.29 -7.62
N THR A 60 -7.97 1.27 -6.77
CA THR A 60 -8.39 1.36 -5.37
C THR A 60 -7.61 2.42 -4.59
N HIS A 61 -6.31 2.59 -4.85
CA HIS A 61 -5.52 3.67 -4.27
C HIS A 61 -6.01 5.05 -4.71
N TYR A 62 -6.42 5.20 -5.98
CA TYR A 62 -7.04 6.44 -6.45
C TYR A 62 -8.35 6.73 -5.72
N LEU A 63 -9.26 5.75 -5.64
CA LEU A 63 -10.57 5.90 -5.00
C LEU A 63 -10.46 6.37 -3.54
N HIS A 64 -9.47 5.89 -2.80
CA HIS A 64 -9.28 6.23 -1.38
C HIS A 64 -8.37 7.42 -1.11
N ASN A 65 -7.67 7.93 -2.13
CA ASN A 65 -6.68 9.02 -1.98
C ASN A 65 -7.01 10.30 -2.76
N HIS A 66 -8.11 10.35 -3.54
CA HIS A 66 -8.40 11.43 -4.48
C HIS A 66 -8.54 12.82 -3.83
N GLU A 67 -8.91 12.93 -2.54
CA GLU A 67 -9.12 14.21 -1.86
C GLU A 67 -7.84 14.92 -1.39
N ASN A 68 -6.69 14.25 -1.38
CA ASN A 68 -5.50 14.72 -0.67
C ASN A 68 -4.31 15.08 -1.59
N GLY A 69 -4.57 15.41 -2.85
CA GLY A 69 -3.52 15.81 -3.79
C GLY A 69 -2.62 14.65 -4.30
N VAL A 70 -2.69 13.48 -3.66
CA VAL A 70 -2.06 12.24 -4.15
C VAL A 70 -2.84 11.65 -5.32
N SER A 71 -4.07 12.08 -5.50
CA SER A 71 -5.04 11.58 -6.46
C SER A 71 -4.54 11.61 -7.92
N ASN A 72 -3.80 12.62 -8.30
CA ASN A 72 -3.34 12.74 -9.67
C ASN A 72 -2.31 11.67 -10.05
N TYR A 73 -1.59 11.13 -9.07
CA TYR A 73 -0.57 10.12 -9.33
C TYR A 73 -1.14 8.82 -9.91
N TYR A 74 -2.29 8.37 -9.37
CA TYR A 74 -2.94 7.14 -9.84
C TYR A 74 -4.07 7.39 -10.84
N LYS A 75 -4.44 8.66 -11.07
CA LYS A 75 -5.62 9.01 -11.90
C LYS A 75 -5.54 8.44 -13.31
N THR A 76 -4.41 8.59 -13.97
CA THR A 76 -4.20 8.15 -15.35
C THR A 76 -4.34 6.64 -15.47
N GLU A 77 -3.72 5.88 -14.55
CA GLU A 77 -3.78 4.42 -14.55
C GLU A 77 -5.19 3.92 -14.20
N ALA A 78 -5.84 4.55 -13.22
CA ALA A 78 -7.22 4.25 -12.86
C ALA A 78 -8.18 4.50 -14.03
N LEU A 79 -8.04 5.62 -14.73
CA LEU A 79 -8.83 5.93 -15.93
C LEU A 79 -8.59 4.92 -17.06
N THR A 80 -7.33 4.61 -17.34
CA THR A 80 -6.97 3.60 -18.36
C THR A 80 -7.59 2.25 -18.03
N HIS A 81 -7.60 1.90 -16.76
CA HIS A 81 -8.17 0.65 -16.28
C HIS A 81 -9.70 0.62 -16.43
N VAL A 82 -10.38 1.68 -16.04
CA VAL A 82 -11.83 1.82 -16.21
C VAL A 82 -12.20 1.83 -17.69
N ALA A 83 -11.46 2.56 -18.54
CA ALA A 83 -11.70 2.61 -19.98
C ALA A 83 -11.61 1.22 -20.63
N LYS A 84 -10.56 0.45 -20.34
CA LYS A 84 -10.41 -0.93 -20.84
C LYS A 84 -11.55 -1.84 -20.40
N ALA A 85 -12.06 -1.66 -19.18
CA ALA A 85 -13.20 -2.44 -18.70
C ALA A 85 -14.49 -2.11 -19.48
N LEU A 86 -14.72 -0.84 -19.76
CA LEU A 86 -15.86 -0.38 -20.54
C LEU A 86 -15.76 -0.85 -22.00
N GLU A 87 -14.59 -0.71 -22.64
CA GLU A 87 -14.32 -1.22 -24.00
C GLU A 87 -14.57 -2.73 -24.12
N TYR A 88 -14.13 -3.50 -23.12
CA TYR A 88 -14.36 -4.94 -23.10
C TYR A 88 -15.85 -5.30 -23.07
N LYS A 89 -16.66 -4.53 -22.33
CA LYS A 89 -18.09 -4.79 -22.20
C LYS A 89 -18.91 -4.23 -23.37
N PHE A 90 -18.47 -3.12 -23.93
CA PHE A 90 -19.14 -2.39 -24.98
C PHE A 90 -18.21 -2.22 -26.19
N PRO A 91 -17.86 -3.32 -26.88
CA PRO A 91 -16.84 -3.29 -27.94
C PRO A 91 -17.27 -2.51 -29.21
N GLU A 92 -18.56 -2.19 -29.35
CA GLU A 92 -19.11 -1.42 -30.45
C GLU A 92 -19.25 0.07 -30.16
N ASP A 93 -18.99 0.47 -28.88
CA ASP A 93 -19.13 1.84 -28.43
C ASP A 93 -17.76 2.51 -28.29
N GLU A 94 -17.68 3.80 -28.63
CA GLU A 94 -16.48 4.58 -28.42
C GLU A 94 -16.36 5.00 -26.93
N VAL A 95 -15.40 4.44 -26.20
CA VAL A 95 -15.12 4.80 -24.82
C VAL A 95 -14.25 6.05 -24.79
N THR A 96 -14.87 7.20 -24.58
CA THR A 96 -14.15 8.47 -24.43
C THR A 96 -13.59 8.62 -23.00
N ASN A 97 -12.57 9.49 -22.84
CA ASN A 97 -12.04 9.84 -21.51
C ASN A 97 -13.12 10.42 -20.59
N GLU A 98 -14.09 11.18 -21.11
CA GLU A 98 -15.20 11.74 -20.33
C GLU A 98 -16.09 10.66 -19.72
N VAL A 99 -16.32 9.57 -20.46
CA VAL A 99 -17.09 8.42 -20.00
C VAL A 99 -16.34 7.68 -18.88
N ALA A 100 -15.06 7.42 -19.09
CA ALA A 100 -14.21 6.78 -18.08
C ALA A 100 -14.10 7.63 -16.79
N GLU A 101 -13.95 8.96 -16.93
CA GLU A 101 -13.96 9.89 -15.79
C GLU A 101 -15.29 9.87 -15.04
N SER A 102 -16.41 9.86 -15.74
CA SER A 102 -17.74 9.82 -15.13
C SER A 102 -17.97 8.52 -14.37
N ALA A 103 -17.54 7.38 -14.93
CA ALA A 103 -17.59 6.09 -14.27
C ALA A 103 -16.70 6.08 -13.01
N LEU A 104 -15.49 6.61 -13.10
CA LEU A 104 -14.56 6.68 -12.00
C LEU A 104 -15.09 7.57 -10.85
N GLN A 105 -15.68 8.73 -11.16
CA GLN A 105 -16.32 9.60 -10.17
C GLN A 105 -17.47 8.91 -9.45
N TYR A 106 -18.24 8.11 -10.18
CA TYR A 106 -19.32 7.33 -9.57
C TYR A 106 -18.78 6.28 -8.60
N MET A 107 -17.68 5.59 -8.95
CA MET A 107 -16.99 4.65 -8.08
C MET A 107 -16.56 5.29 -6.77
N ILE A 108 -15.99 6.49 -6.83
CA ILE A 108 -15.59 7.27 -5.64
C ILE A 108 -16.76 7.48 -4.68
N PHE A 109 -17.94 7.71 -5.22
CA PHE A 109 -19.12 8.01 -4.41
C PHE A 109 -19.68 6.79 -3.67
N GLU A 110 -19.62 5.61 -4.29
CA GLU A 110 -20.17 4.38 -3.72
C GLU A 110 -19.22 3.67 -2.74
N ASP A 111 -17.90 3.76 -2.94
CA ASP A 111 -16.91 2.96 -2.20
C ASP A 111 -16.66 3.43 -0.76
N ARG A 112 -17.17 4.62 -0.38
CA ARG A 112 -16.91 5.22 0.95
C ARG A 112 -17.63 4.58 2.14
N LYS A 113 -18.54 3.67 1.94
CA LYS A 113 -19.57 3.40 2.95
C LYS A 113 -19.21 2.43 4.07
N GLU A 114 -18.19 1.58 3.99
CA GLU A 114 -17.94 0.52 5.01
C GLU A 114 -16.47 0.08 5.14
N ILE A 115 -15.52 1.01 5.15
CA ILE A 115 -14.12 0.66 5.45
C ILE A 115 -13.94 0.57 6.96
N PRO A 116 -13.53 -0.60 7.51
CA PRO A 116 -13.35 -0.76 8.97
C PRO A 116 -12.30 0.18 9.56
N PHE A 117 -11.21 0.42 8.84
CA PHE A 117 -10.11 1.29 9.26
C PHE A 117 -9.83 2.37 8.20
N PRO A 118 -10.67 3.42 8.14
CA PRO A 118 -10.51 4.48 7.15
C PRO A 118 -9.24 5.30 7.42
N ALA A 119 -8.67 5.86 6.36
CA ALA A 119 -7.57 6.80 6.50
C ALA A 119 -8.04 8.10 7.20
N PRO A 120 -7.16 8.80 7.93
CA PRO A 120 -7.50 10.06 8.58
C PRO A 120 -7.86 11.13 7.52
N GLU A 121 -8.92 11.91 7.78
CA GLU A 121 -9.37 12.99 6.89
C GLU A 121 -8.31 14.10 6.73
N LYS A 122 -7.60 14.42 7.82
CA LYS A 122 -6.53 15.42 7.85
C LYS A 122 -5.21 14.77 8.25
N PRO A 123 -4.49 14.17 7.33
CA PRO A 123 -3.26 13.47 7.65
C PRO A 123 -2.16 14.45 8.08
N LYS A 124 -1.41 14.04 9.10
CA LYS A 124 -0.24 14.76 9.60
C LYS A 124 1.02 14.48 8.79
N PHE A 125 1.10 13.27 8.20
CA PHE A 125 2.20 12.79 7.38
C PHE A 125 1.72 11.71 6.42
N LYS A 126 2.49 11.44 5.38
CA LYS A 126 2.26 10.38 4.39
C LYS A 126 3.29 9.27 4.56
N PHE A 127 2.88 8.03 4.32
CA PHE A 127 3.80 6.90 4.36
C PHE A 127 3.47 5.86 3.29
N ILE A 128 4.45 5.01 3.01
CA ILE A 128 4.29 3.82 2.20
C ILE A 128 4.57 2.57 3.05
N ASP A 129 3.91 1.45 2.71
CA ASP A 129 4.03 0.18 3.43
C ASP A 129 4.40 -0.94 2.47
N LEU A 130 5.65 -1.40 2.54
CA LEU A 130 6.19 -2.47 1.71
C LEU A 130 6.14 -3.79 2.48
N PHE A 131 5.79 -4.88 1.78
CA PHE A 131 5.53 -6.18 2.42
C PHE A 131 4.43 -6.06 3.49
N ALA A 132 3.35 -5.40 3.12
CA ALA A 132 2.35 -4.89 4.06
C ALA A 132 1.61 -5.98 4.86
N GLY A 133 1.63 -7.23 4.37
CA GLY A 133 0.88 -8.31 4.99
C GLY A 133 -0.61 -7.95 5.11
N ILE A 134 -1.13 -8.05 6.31
CA ILE A 134 -2.53 -7.69 6.62
C ILE A 134 -2.70 -6.23 7.06
N GLY A 135 -1.63 -5.41 7.01
CA GLY A 135 -1.66 -3.97 7.28
C GLY A 135 -1.31 -3.55 8.71
N GLY A 136 -0.42 -4.27 9.38
CA GLY A 136 -0.01 -3.92 10.75
C GLY A 136 0.64 -2.54 10.88
N PHE A 137 1.59 -2.20 10.01
CA PHE A 137 2.18 -0.85 9.96
C PHE A 137 1.13 0.20 9.62
N ARG A 138 0.27 -0.09 8.65
CA ARG A 138 -0.78 0.85 8.27
C ARG A 138 -1.68 1.21 9.44
N LEU A 139 -2.19 0.21 10.15
CA LEU A 139 -3.06 0.45 11.31
C LEU A 139 -2.37 1.30 12.39
N ALA A 140 -1.12 0.96 12.72
CA ALA A 140 -0.34 1.68 13.72
C ALA A 140 -0.12 3.15 13.33
N LEU A 141 0.31 3.41 12.09
CA LEU A 141 0.61 4.77 11.64
C LEU A 141 -0.65 5.60 11.36
N GLN A 142 -1.76 4.99 10.92
CA GLN A 142 -3.04 5.69 10.80
C GLN A 142 -3.55 6.17 12.15
N ASN A 143 -3.39 5.39 13.22
CA ASN A 143 -3.74 5.79 14.59
C ASN A 143 -2.93 7.00 15.09
N LEU A 144 -1.74 7.24 14.52
CA LEU A 144 -0.92 8.44 14.78
C LEU A 144 -1.24 9.61 13.84
N GLY A 145 -2.19 9.44 12.94
CA GLY A 145 -2.61 10.45 11.97
C GLY A 145 -1.87 10.37 10.63
N GLY A 146 -1.17 9.27 10.35
CA GLY A 146 -0.52 9.05 9.07
C GLY A 146 -1.49 8.58 7.99
N LYS A 147 -1.24 8.92 6.73
CA LYS A 147 -1.95 8.40 5.58
C LYS A 147 -1.06 7.48 4.76
N CYS A 148 -1.49 6.22 4.57
CA CYS A 148 -0.86 5.32 3.63
C CYS A 148 -1.21 5.74 2.21
N ILE A 149 -0.21 5.99 1.36
CA ILE A 149 -0.43 6.42 -0.01
C ILE A 149 0.06 5.41 -1.05
N TYR A 150 0.77 4.38 -0.62
CA TYR A 150 1.20 3.26 -1.43
C TYR A 150 1.42 2.04 -0.54
N THR A 151 1.03 0.87 -1.04
CA THR A 151 1.26 -0.39 -0.33
C THR A 151 1.53 -1.51 -1.33
N SER A 152 2.42 -2.42 -0.98
CA SER A 152 2.72 -3.61 -1.78
C SER A 152 2.71 -4.87 -0.93
N GLU A 153 2.13 -5.94 -1.49
CA GLU A 153 2.08 -7.27 -0.90
C GLU A 153 1.89 -8.28 -2.04
N TRP A 154 2.56 -9.42 -1.98
CA TRP A 154 2.46 -10.46 -3.01
C TRP A 154 1.56 -11.62 -2.63
N ASP A 155 1.36 -11.86 -1.30
CA ASP A 155 0.52 -12.94 -0.80
C ASP A 155 -0.96 -12.60 -0.98
N GLU A 156 -1.65 -13.41 -1.77
CA GLU A 156 -3.06 -13.20 -2.13
C GLU A 156 -4.01 -13.28 -0.92
N GLN A 157 -3.68 -14.06 0.13
CA GLN A 157 -4.53 -14.14 1.32
C GLN A 157 -4.34 -12.92 2.20
N ALA A 158 -3.09 -12.44 2.30
CA ALA A 158 -2.80 -11.18 2.99
C ALA A 158 -3.49 -10.00 2.30
N LYS A 159 -3.43 -9.90 0.96
CA LYS A 159 -4.14 -8.87 0.17
C LYS A 159 -5.65 -8.87 0.42
N LYS A 160 -6.28 -10.07 0.52
CA LYS A 160 -7.72 -10.18 0.85
C LYS A 160 -8.05 -9.54 2.18
N THR A 161 -7.27 -9.89 3.20
CA THR A 161 -7.43 -9.33 4.54
C THR A 161 -7.16 -7.83 4.55
N TYR A 162 -6.08 -7.41 3.88
CA TYR A 162 -5.74 -5.99 3.76
C TYR A 162 -6.87 -5.17 3.14
N ARG A 163 -7.41 -5.66 2.02
CA ARG A 163 -8.53 -5.02 1.35
C ARG A 163 -9.79 -4.96 2.21
N ALA A 164 -10.12 -6.05 2.91
CA ALA A 164 -11.27 -6.08 3.82
C ALA A 164 -11.13 -5.02 4.93
N ASN A 165 -9.90 -4.76 5.40
CA ASN A 165 -9.62 -3.80 6.45
C ASN A 165 -9.61 -2.34 5.96
N PHE A 166 -9.03 -2.09 4.78
CA PHE A 166 -8.68 -0.74 4.33
C PHE A 166 -9.32 -0.32 3.00
N GLY A 167 -10.05 -1.22 2.33
CA GLY A 167 -10.67 -0.97 1.02
C GLY A 167 -9.69 -0.99 -0.16
N GLU A 168 -8.39 -0.86 0.07
CA GLU A 168 -7.35 -0.79 -0.95
C GLU A 168 -6.75 -2.17 -1.23
N ILE A 169 -6.43 -2.42 -2.50
CA ILE A 169 -5.69 -3.61 -2.94
C ILE A 169 -4.20 -3.24 -2.97
N PRO A 170 -3.33 -3.93 -2.23
CA PRO A 170 -1.89 -3.72 -2.35
C PRO A 170 -1.39 -3.98 -3.78
N PHE A 171 -0.42 -3.19 -4.25
CA PHE A 171 0.36 -3.52 -5.43
C PHE A 171 1.08 -4.85 -5.25
N GLY A 172 1.46 -5.48 -6.35
CA GLY A 172 2.06 -6.81 -6.35
C GLY A 172 3.48 -6.89 -5.78
N ASP A 173 4.25 -7.78 -6.36
CA ASP A 173 5.65 -8.06 -5.98
C ASP A 173 6.54 -6.82 -6.12
N ILE A 174 7.04 -6.30 -5.00
CA ILE A 174 7.86 -5.09 -4.94
C ILE A 174 9.24 -5.27 -5.59
N THR A 175 9.67 -6.47 -5.90
CA THR A 175 10.93 -6.70 -6.64
C THR A 175 10.80 -6.35 -8.12
N LYS A 176 9.58 -6.20 -8.62
CA LYS A 176 9.29 -5.93 -10.03
C LYS A 176 9.25 -4.42 -10.32
N GLU A 177 9.92 -4.01 -11.40
CA GLU A 177 9.91 -2.60 -11.81
C GLU A 177 8.51 -2.09 -12.20
N GLU A 178 7.66 -2.96 -12.76
CA GLU A 178 6.26 -2.65 -13.03
C GLU A 178 5.44 -2.37 -11.77
N THR A 179 5.90 -2.80 -10.60
CA THR A 179 5.32 -2.48 -9.30
C THR A 179 5.97 -1.24 -8.68
N LYS A 180 7.29 -1.15 -8.72
CA LYS A 180 8.06 0.00 -8.18
C LYS A 180 7.70 1.32 -8.86
N LYS A 181 7.34 1.31 -10.16
CA LYS A 181 6.96 2.54 -10.89
C LYS A 181 5.76 3.29 -10.30
N PHE A 182 4.90 2.60 -9.52
CA PHE A 182 3.74 3.19 -8.86
C PHE A 182 4.05 3.84 -7.51
N ILE A 183 5.29 3.75 -7.01
CA ILE A 183 5.68 4.39 -5.75
C ILE A 183 5.72 5.90 -5.93
N PRO A 184 4.89 6.70 -5.22
CA PRO A 184 4.92 8.15 -5.28
C PRO A 184 6.27 8.75 -4.84
N ASP A 185 6.55 9.98 -5.23
CA ASP A 185 7.77 10.67 -4.81
C ASP A 185 7.61 11.44 -3.49
N ASP A 186 6.39 11.89 -3.17
CA ASP A 186 6.10 12.75 -2.02
C ASP A 186 5.49 11.96 -0.87
N PHE A 187 6.33 11.38 -0.03
CA PHE A 187 5.94 10.76 1.25
C PHE A 187 7.06 10.93 2.29
N ASP A 188 6.67 10.86 3.56
CA ASP A 188 7.56 11.13 4.69
C ASP A 188 8.26 9.87 5.21
N ILE A 189 7.54 8.74 5.31
CA ILE A 189 8.02 7.52 5.97
C ILE A 189 7.89 6.32 5.03
N LEU A 190 8.95 5.51 4.95
CA LEU A 190 8.94 4.19 4.34
C LEU A 190 8.89 3.13 5.44
N CYS A 191 7.84 2.31 5.42
CA CYS A 191 7.73 1.11 6.26
C CYS A 191 7.99 -0.14 5.44
N ALA A 192 8.70 -1.12 6.04
CA ALA A 192 8.90 -2.42 5.41
C ALA A 192 9.11 -3.54 6.44
N GLY A 193 8.21 -4.51 6.42
CA GLY A 193 8.33 -5.77 7.17
C GLY A 193 8.88 -6.88 6.28
N PHE A 194 10.12 -6.75 5.76
CA PHE A 194 10.69 -7.66 4.79
C PHE A 194 11.09 -9.00 5.44
N PRO A 195 10.91 -10.16 4.75
CA PRO A 195 11.29 -11.46 5.28
C PRO A 195 12.82 -11.61 5.40
N CYS A 196 13.25 -12.37 6.41
CA CYS A 196 14.65 -12.71 6.62
C CYS A 196 15.08 -13.78 5.60
N GLN A 197 15.72 -13.37 4.54
CA GLN A 197 16.35 -14.27 3.57
C GLN A 197 17.87 -14.25 3.73
N ALA A 198 18.53 -15.39 3.46
CA ALA A 198 19.97 -15.46 3.50
C ALA A 198 20.60 -14.52 2.46
N PHE A 199 21.50 -13.66 2.91
CA PHE A 199 22.33 -12.86 2.01
C PHE A 199 23.32 -13.81 1.33
N SER A 200 23.22 -14.02 0.03
CA SER A 200 24.30 -14.63 -0.71
C SER A 200 25.45 -13.62 -0.83
N ILE A 201 26.57 -13.93 -0.16
CA ILE A 201 27.76 -13.05 -0.09
C ILE A 201 28.48 -12.93 -1.44
N ALA A 202 28.02 -13.62 -2.49
CA ALA A 202 28.70 -13.71 -3.77
C ALA A 202 28.80 -12.38 -4.55
N GLY A 203 27.99 -11.33 -4.22
CA GLY A 203 27.97 -10.06 -4.93
C GLY A 203 28.81 -8.91 -4.33
N ARG A 204 29.60 -9.16 -3.31
CA ARG A 204 30.22 -8.09 -2.49
C ARG A 204 31.38 -7.30 -3.14
N ARG A 205 31.77 -7.63 -4.39
CA ARG A 205 32.93 -6.98 -5.04
C ARG A 205 32.59 -5.79 -5.95
N GLY A 206 31.31 -5.53 -6.27
CA GLY A 206 30.88 -4.50 -7.22
C GLY A 206 30.07 -3.34 -6.65
N GLY A 207 29.85 -3.26 -5.33
CA GLY A 207 29.03 -2.19 -4.74
C GLY A 207 27.53 -2.53 -4.70
N PHE A 208 26.68 -1.51 -4.50
CA PHE A 208 25.24 -1.61 -4.31
C PHE A 208 24.49 -2.25 -5.51
N GLU A 209 25.06 -2.15 -6.72
CA GLU A 209 24.43 -2.60 -7.97
C GLU A 209 24.58 -4.11 -8.24
N ASP A 210 25.57 -4.76 -7.61
CA ASP A 210 25.85 -6.20 -7.82
C ASP A 210 25.18 -7.14 -6.79
N THR A 211 24.42 -6.62 -5.84
CA THR A 211 23.84 -7.39 -4.73
C THR A 211 22.43 -7.91 -5.02
N GLY A 212 22.09 -8.12 -6.29
CA GLY A 212 20.79 -8.67 -6.69
C GLY A 212 20.42 -9.94 -5.94
N GLY A 213 19.24 -9.96 -5.32
CA GLY A 213 18.63 -11.19 -4.83
C GLY A 213 18.20 -11.24 -3.36
N THR A 214 18.32 -10.17 -2.58
CA THR A 214 17.68 -10.14 -1.26
C THR A 214 16.73 -8.96 -1.15
N LEU A 215 15.54 -9.21 -0.62
CA LEU A 215 14.46 -8.23 -0.52
C LEU A 215 14.85 -6.93 0.23
N PHE A 216 15.86 -6.99 1.09
CA PHE A 216 16.42 -5.79 1.71
C PHE A 216 17.02 -4.83 0.67
N PHE A 217 17.69 -5.34 -0.36
CA PHE A 217 18.30 -4.46 -1.38
C PHE A 217 17.26 -3.81 -2.28
N ASP A 218 16.10 -4.46 -2.50
CA ASP A 218 14.96 -3.81 -3.15
C ASP A 218 14.44 -2.64 -2.31
N VAL A 219 14.32 -2.82 -0.98
CA VAL A 219 13.97 -1.73 -0.05
C VAL A 219 15.02 -0.62 -0.08
N ALA A 220 16.31 -0.97 -0.04
CA ALA A 220 17.41 -0.01 -0.05
C ALA A 220 17.47 0.78 -1.37
N GLU A 221 17.18 0.14 -2.50
CA GLU A 221 17.05 0.82 -3.79
C GLU A 221 15.91 1.85 -3.78
N ILE A 222 14.75 1.48 -3.25
CA ILE A 222 13.60 2.39 -3.11
C ILE A 222 13.96 3.56 -2.21
N ILE A 223 14.63 3.32 -1.07
CA ILE A 223 15.13 4.38 -0.18
C ILE A 223 16.09 5.32 -0.92
N LYS A 224 17.03 4.78 -1.70
CA LYS A 224 17.98 5.56 -2.50
C LYS A 224 17.28 6.46 -3.52
N ARG A 225 16.28 5.91 -4.22
CA ARG A 225 15.52 6.63 -5.28
C ARG A 225 14.57 7.68 -4.69
N LYS A 226 13.85 7.35 -3.61
CA LYS A 226 12.76 8.17 -3.05
C LYS A 226 13.17 9.07 -1.90
N LYS A 227 14.24 8.74 -1.19
CA LYS A 227 14.83 9.52 -0.08
C LYS A 227 13.81 9.95 0.97
N PRO A 228 13.02 9.02 1.55
CA PRO A 228 12.04 9.37 2.58
C PRO A 228 12.70 10.08 3.77
N LYS A 229 11.94 10.88 4.51
CA LYS A 229 12.44 11.55 5.72
C LYS A 229 12.83 10.56 6.81
N ALA A 230 12.03 9.50 6.95
CA ALA A 230 12.28 8.43 7.91
C ALA A 230 12.03 7.05 7.30
N ILE A 231 12.68 6.05 7.87
CA ILE A 231 12.50 4.63 7.55
C ILE A 231 12.12 3.87 8.82
N PHE A 232 11.19 2.93 8.69
CA PHE A 232 10.74 2.08 9.78
C PHE A 232 10.70 0.63 9.30
N LEU A 233 11.76 -0.12 9.61
CA LEU A 233 11.95 -1.48 9.14
C LEU A 233 11.73 -2.47 10.26
N GLU A 234 11.10 -3.59 9.96
CA GLU A 234 10.84 -4.70 10.90
C GLU A 234 11.37 -6.01 10.33
N ASN A 235 11.86 -6.85 11.24
CA ASN A 235 12.22 -8.22 10.90
C ASN A 235 12.08 -9.15 12.11
N VAL A 236 12.23 -10.46 11.88
CA VAL A 236 12.25 -11.41 12.98
C VAL A 236 13.47 -11.21 13.87
N LYS A 237 13.37 -11.50 15.17
CA LYS A 237 14.48 -11.45 16.15
C LYS A 237 15.76 -12.13 15.65
N GLY A 238 15.60 -13.23 14.88
CA GLY A 238 16.72 -14.02 14.34
C GLY A 238 17.68 -13.21 13.45
N LEU A 239 17.24 -12.10 12.85
CA LEU A 239 18.08 -11.21 12.04
C LEU A 239 19.31 -10.71 12.83
N ARG A 240 19.19 -10.49 14.14
CA ARG A 240 20.28 -10.03 15.00
C ARG A 240 21.50 -10.94 14.95
N ASN A 241 21.27 -12.26 14.93
CA ASN A 241 22.33 -13.27 14.95
C ASN A 241 22.55 -13.95 13.61
N HIS A 242 21.77 -13.60 12.58
CA HIS A 242 21.86 -14.20 11.28
C HIS A 242 23.28 -14.02 10.68
N ASP A 243 23.85 -15.10 10.16
CA ASP A 243 25.24 -15.16 9.69
C ASP A 243 26.23 -14.54 10.70
N ARG A 244 26.14 -14.94 11.96
CA ARG A 244 26.96 -14.43 13.07
C ARG A 244 26.92 -12.92 13.21
N GLY A 245 25.74 -12.33 12.94
CA GLY A 245 25.50 -10.88 13.00
C GLY A 245 25.97 -10.08 11.78
N LYS A 246 26.50 -10.72 10.76
CA LYS A 246 27.00 -10.03 9.56
C LYS A 246 25.85 -9.39 8.76
N THR A 247 24.72 -10.08 8.68
CA THR A 247 23.54 -9.60 7.96
C THR A 247 23.08 -8.25 8.50
N LEU A 248 22.85 -8.14 9.82
CA LEU A 248 22.45 -6.89 10.45
C LEU A 248 23.50 -5.79 10.27
N LYS A 249 24.79 -6.13 10.43
CA LYS A 249 25.88 -5.17 10.20
C LYS A 249 25.88 -4.64 8.76
N THR A 250 25.61 -5.48 7.76
CA THR A 250 25.49 -5.05 6.37
C THR A 250 24.32 -4.12 6.18
N ILE A 251 23.13 -4.45 6.71
CA ILE A 251 21.94 -3.58 6.65
C ILE A 251 22.26 -2.21 7.24
N LEU A 252 22.83 -2.16 8.44
CA LEU A 252 23.16 -0.90 9.11
C LEU A 252 24.23 -0.11 8.35
N SER A 253 25.23 -0.79 7.76
CA SER A 253 26.24 -0.13 6.95
C SER A 253 25.64 0.53 5.71
N VAL A 254 24.76 -0.18 4.99
CA VAL A 254 24.06 0.37 3.81
C VAL A 254 23.22 1.58 4.20
N LEU A 255 22.41 1.48 5.26
CA LEU A 255 21.54 2.57 5.68
C LEU A 255 22.33 3.80 6.16
N ARG A 256 23.40 3.60 6.95
CA ARG A 256 24.19 4.69 7.55
C ARG A 256 25.16 5.31 6.53
N ASN A 257 25.93 4.48 5.83
CA ASN A 257 27.07 4.93 5.04
C ASN A 257 26.71 5.18 3.57
N ASP A 258 25.88 4.30 2.97
CA ASP A 258 25.59 4.39 1.54
C ASP A 258 24.33 5.26 1.28
N LEU A 259 23.34 5.22 2.18
CA LEU A 259 22.07 5.94 2.02
C LEU A 259 21.96 7.23 2.83
N GLY A 260 22.86 7.47 3.79
CA GLY A 260 22.93 8.72 4.53
C GLY A 260 21.82 8.90 5.56
N TYR A 261 21.52 7.86 6.34
CA TYR A 261 20.57 7.92 7.43
C TYR A 261 21.26 7.82 8.80
N PHE A 262 20.83 8.63 9.75
CA PHE A 262 21.07 8.36 11.16
C PHE A 262 20.23 7.16 11.56
N VAL A 263 20.86 6.07 11.98
CA VAL A 263 20.19 4.85 12.41
C VAL A 263 20.71 4.47 13.79
N PRO A 264 19.94 4.66 14.87
CA PRO A 264 20.31 4.20 16.21
C PRO A 264 20.44 2.67 16.26
N GLU A 265 21.02 2.14 17.34
CA GLU A 265 21.15 0.69 17.48
C GLU A 265 19.77 0.02 17.55
N PRO A 266 19.50 -0.95 16.65
CA PRO A 266 18.21 -1.62 16.58
C PRO A 266 17.83 -2.33 17.87
N GLN A 267 16.56 -2.25 18.25
CA GLN A 267 16.05 -2.94 19.42
C GLN A 267 15.09 -4.08 19.06
N ILE A 268 15.10 -5.12 19.90
CA ILE A 268 14.13 -6.20 19.86
C ILE A 268 13.04 -5.86 20.88
N LEU A 269 11.82 -5.70 20.38
CA LEU A 269 10.64 -5.46 21.21
C LEU A 269 9.71 -6.67 21.12
N ASN A 270 9.00 -6.93 22.20
CA ASN A 270 8.03 -8.02 22.26
C ASN A 270 6.62 -7.45 22.44
N ALA A 271 5.69 -7.83 21.59
CA ALA A 271 4.31 -7.32 21.61
C ALA A 271 3.63 -7.51 22.98
N LYS A 272 3.91 -8.63 23.68
CA LYS A 272 3.36 -8.89 25.01
C LYS A 272 3.73 -7.83 26.06
N ASP A 273 4.88 -7.19 25.89
CA ASP A 273 5.37 -6.19 26.82
C ASP A 273 4.69 -4.83 26.60
N PHE A 274 3.92 -4.68 25.51
CA PHE A 274 3.21 -3.46 25.11
C PHE A 274 1.68 -3.63 25.05
N GLY A 275 1.14 -4.59 25.79
CA GLY A 275 -0.31 -4.75 25.92
C GLY A 275 -0.98 -5.65 24.88
N VAL A 276 -0.21 -6.32 24.02
CA VAL A 276 -0.74 -7.31 23.11
C VAL A 276 -0.51 -8.70 23.68
N PRO A 277 -1.53 -9.55 23.92
CA PRO A 277 -1.36 -10.87 24.54
C PRO A 277 -0.75 -11.89 23.56
N GLN A 278 0.34 -11.52 22.91
CA GLN A 278 1.07 -12.34 21.95
C GLN A 278 2.57 -12.27 22.20
N ASN A 279 3.21 -13.40 22.40
CA ASN A 279 4.66 -13.48 22.46
C ASN A 279 5.25 -13.35 21.04
N ARG A 280 5.46 -12.09 20.60
CA ARG A 280 5.96 -11.76 19.28
C ARG A 280 7.16 -10.83 19.38
N GLU A 281 8.36 -11.40 19.34
CA GLU A 281 9.60 -10.64 19.33
C GLU A 281 10.00 -10.24 17.90
N ARG A 282 10.26 -8.93 17.71
CA ARG A 282 10.68 -8.38 16.42
C ARG A 282 11.81 -7.39 16.63
N ILE A 283 12.77 -7.40 15.73
CA ILE A 283 13.79 -6.37 15.67
C ILE A 283 13.26 -5.20 14.84
N PHE A 284 13.38 -3.99 15.38
CA PHE A 284 13.01 -2.75 14.73
C PHE A 284 14.26 -1.94 14.40
N ILE A 285 14.31 -1.43 13.16
CA ILE A 285 15.38 -0.57 12.65
C ILE A 285 14.70 0.71 12.22
N VAL A 286 14.97 1.79 12.95
CA VAL A 286 14.45 3.12 12.65
C VAL A 286 15.60 3.97 12.12
N GLY A 287 15.34 4.81 11.12
CA GLY A 287 16.34 5.72 10.60
C GLY A 287 15.73 7.05 10.16
N PHE A 288 16.52 8.10 10.27
CA PHE A 288 16.18 9.46 9.88
C PHE A 288 17.20 9.97 8.88
N ARG A 289 16.76 10.62 7.82
CA ARG A 289 17.66 11.17 6.82
C ARG A 289 18.55 12.25 7.45
N ASN A 290 19.86 12.22 7.19
CA ASN A 290 20.87 13.05 7.89
C ASN A 290 20.63 14.57 7.79
N ASP A 291 19.99 15.04 6.71
CA ASP A 291 19.65 16.46 6.53
C ASP A 291 18.60 16.99 7.54
N LEU A 292 17.88 16.10 8.20
CA LEU A 292 16.92 16.46 9.26
C LEU A 292 17.58 16.78 10.60
N GLN A 293 18.88 16.53 10.74
CA GLN A 293 19.67 16.80 11.96
C GLN A 293 19.07 16.15 13.22
N VAL A 294 18.49 14.95 13.07
CA VAL A 294 18.07 14.10 14.18
C VAL A 294 19.30 13.35 14.66
N ASP A 295 19.70 13.57 15.91
CA ASP A 295 20.89 12.98 16.53
C ASP A 295 20.57 12.03 17.69
N GLU A 296 19.32 12.06 18.17
CA GLU A 296 18.84 11.19 19.25
C GLU A 296 17.52 10.52 18.87
N PHE A 297 17.36 9.26 19.26
CA PHE A 297 16.10 8.52 19.18
C PHE A 297 16.08 7.42 20.24
N GLU A 298 15.05 7.41 21.05
CA GLU A 298 14.83 6.38 22.05
C GLU A 298 13.66 5.47 21.65
N TYR A 299 13.91 4.15 21.68
CA TYR A 299 12.85 3.18 21.49
C TYR A 299 11.92 3.16 22.70
N PRO A 300 10.62 2.89 22.52
CA PRO A 300 9.68 2.85 23.61
C PRO A 300 10.06 1.78 24.64
N GLN A 301 9.91 2.11 25.92
CA GLN A 301 10.07 1.17 27.00
C GLN A 301 8.72 0.52 27.35
N PRO A 302 8.70 -0.75 27.77
CA PRO A 302 7.49 -1.38 28.25
C PRO A 302 6.82 -0.57 29.36
N PRO A 303 5.49 -0.47 29.40
CA PRO A 303 4.80 0.20 30.51
C PRO A 303 5.09 -0.53 31.82
N LYS A 304 5.18 0.24 32.90
CA LYS A 304 5.52 -0.30 34.24
C LYS A 304 4.52 -1.34 34.76
N LYS A 305 3.27 -1.30 34.27
CA LYS A 305 2.23 -2.26 34.63
C LYS A 305 1.97 -3.17 33.43
N PRO A 306 2.19 -4.49 33.55
CA PRO A 306 1.86 -5.40 32.47
C PRO A 306 0.35 -5.38 32.22
N VAL A 307 -0.03 -5.44 30.97
CA VAL A 307 -1.43 -5.58 30.55
C VAL A 307 -1.80 -7.06 30.63
N SER A 308 -2.87 -7.41 31.32
CA SER A 308 -3.39 -8.77 31.41
C SER A 308 -4.49 -9.00 30.35
N PHE A 309 -4.87 -10.26 30.16
CA PHE A 309 -6.04 -10.60 29.32
C PHE A 309 -7.37 -10.01 29.82
N GLU A 310 -7.41 -9.65 31.10
CA GLU A 310 -8.59 -9.06 31.75
C GLU A 310 -8.70 -7.55 31.45
N ASP A 311 -7.63 -6.93 30.94
CA ASP A 311 -7.54 -5.50 30.61
C ASP A 311 -7.90 -5.23 29.12
N VAL A 312 -8.17 -6.27 28.30
CA VAL A 312 -8.46 -6.24 26.87
C VAL A 312 -9.85 -6.76 26.59
#